data_1a426092368e4050f1a0f99688d5d5f3
#
_entry.id   1a426092368e4050f1a0f99688d5d5f3
#
_cell.length_a   1.000
_cell.length_b   1.000
_cell.length_c   1.000
_cell.angle_alpha   90.00
_cell.angle_beta   90.00
_cell.angle_gamma   90.00
#
_symmetry.space_group_name_H-M   'P 1'
#
loop_
_entity.id
_entity.type
_entity.pdbx_description
1 polymer ?
#
loop_
_entity_poly.entity_id
_entity_poly.type
_entity_poly.pdbx_seq_one_letter_code
_entity_poly.pdbx_strand_id
1 'polypeptide(L)'
;MADPGSRWYRLDRAGILYSALQSEEYSAIYRFSALMAEPVRPGALQNAIGRVMPRFPGFAVRIRRGLFWYYLEPNPAPGPFLKADVADPCQPVRFREDNGWLIRFYYYRNRISLEVFHALSDGAGAMVFFRTLLAEYLRQTGMEIPAGNGIPDLKEPPRQEEL
;
A
#
# COMPACT_ATOMS: atom_id res chain seq x y z
N MET A 1 -23.54 -18.28 -13.24
CA MET A 1 -22.14 -18.71 -13.39
C MET A 1 -21.29 -17.54 -12.94
N ALA A 2 -20.63 -17.66 -11.80
CA ALA A 2 -19.74 -16.62 -11.29
C ALA A 2 -18.41 -16.69 -12.06
N ASP A 3 -17.94 -15.55 -12.53
CA ASP A 3 -16.67 -15.39 -13.21
C ASP A 3 -15.52 -15.80 -12.29
N PRO A 4 -14.64 -16.75 -12.67
CA PRO A 4 -13.54 -17.22 -11.83
C PRO A 4 -12.44 -16.17 -11.61
N GLY A 5 -12.55 -14.95 -12.15
CA GLY A 5 -11.58 -13.85 -12.03
C GLY A 5 -11.83 -12.85 -10.89
N SER A 6 -13.00 -12.84 -10.27
CA SER A 6 -13.31 -11.86 -9.22
C SER A 6 -13.03 -12.41 -7.83
N ARG A 7 -11.78 -12.39 -7.39
CA ARG A 7 -11.45 -12.57 -5.96
C ARG A 7 -11.87 -11.32 -5.21
N TRP A 8 -13.03 -11.37 -4.55
CA TRP A 8 -13.41 -10.37 -3.55
C TRP A 8 -13.07 -10.91 -2.16
N TYR A 9 -12.58 -10.03 -1.30
CA TYR A 9 -12.26 -10.37 0.08
C TYR A 9 -13.26 -9.69 1.00
N ARG A 10 -13.85 -10.48 1.90
CA ARG A 10 -14.75 -9.93 2.91
C ARG A 10 -13.91 -9.15 3.93
N LEU A 11 -14.25 -7.89 4.16
CA LEU A 11 -13.68 -7.13 5.28
C LEU A 11 -13.95 -7.87 6.58
N ASP A 12 -12.94 -8.00 7.42
CA ASP A 12 -13.10 -8.47 8.78
C ASP A 12 -13.88 -7.43 9.63
N ARG A 13 -14.18 -7.79 10.88
CA ARG A 13 -14.94 -6.90 11.78
C ARG A 13 -14.22 -5.59 12.05
N ALA A 14 -12.89 -5.60 12.13
CA ALA A 14 -12.08 -4.42 12.33
C ALA A 14 -12.10 -3.52 11.08
N GLY A 15 -11.97 -4.07 9.88
CA GLY A 15 -12.05 -3.33 8.63
C GLY A 15 -13.40 -2.66 8.41
N ILE A 16 -14.51 -3.32 8.78
CA ILE A 16 -15.85 -2.72 8.75
C ILE A 16 -15.93 -1.55 9.72
N LEU A 17 -15.43 -1.71 10.94
CA LEU A 17 -15.40 -0.67 11.96
C LEU A 17 -14.60 0.55 11.51
N TYR A 18 -13.39 0.34 10.99
CA TYR A 18 -12.55 1.43 10.49
C TYR A 18 -13.19 2.18 9.32
N SER A 19 -13.86 1.46 8.42
CA SER A 19 -14.56 2.09 7.29
C SER A 19 -15.76 2.93 7.72
N ALA A 20 -16.44 2.52 8.80
CA ALA A 20 -17.60 3.23 9.36
C ALA A 20 -17.21 4.41 10.26
N LEU A 21 -16.07 4.34 10.93
CA LEU A 21 -15.59 5.36 11.88
C LEU A 21 -14.74 6.45 11.22
N GLN A 22 -14.43 6.35 9.93
CA GLN A 22 -13.66 7.38 9.24
C GLN A 22 -14.45 8.69 9.22
N SER A 23 -13.91 9.72 9.87
CA SER A 23 -14.43 11.09 9.89
C SER A 23 -13.31 12.08 9.61
N GLU A 24 -13.63 13.37 9.48
CA GLU A 24 -12.60 14.42 9.36
C GLU A 24 -11.67 14.49 10.58
N GLU A 25 -12.19 14.09 11.74
CA GLU A 25 -11.46 14.09 13.02
C GLU A 25 -10.70 12.77 13.28
N TYR A 26 -11.10 11.68 12.62
CA TYR A 26 -10.50 10.35 12.80
C TYR A 26 -10.22 9.69 11.46
N SER A 27 -8.95 9.60 11.10
CA SER A 27 -8.50 8.79 9.98
C SER A 27 -7.97 7.46 10.49
N ALA A 28 -8.51 6.35 10.02
CA ALA A 28 -7.94 5.03 10.29
C ALA A 28 -6.70 4.77 9.41
N ILE A 29 -5.78 5.72 9.37
CA ILE A 29 -4.54 5.67 8.59
C ILE A 29 -3.36 5.69 9.54
N TYR A 30 -2.37 4.84 9.28
CA TYR A 30 -1.08 4.90 9.93
C TYR A 30 0.02 5.08 8.89
N ARG A 31 1.18 5.56 9.36
CA ARG A 31 2.28 5.95 8.50
C ARG A 31 3.59 5.34 8.97
N PHE A 32 4.34 4.77 8.02
CA PHE A 32 5.76 4.47 8.17
C PHE A 32 6.60 5.47 7.41
N SER A 33 7.77 5.80 7.93
CA SER A 33 8.73 6.67 7.26
C SER A 33 10.13 6.13 7.45
N ALA A 34 10.95 6.25 6.41
CA ALA A 34 12.36 5.93 6.41
C ALA A 34 13.18 7.10 5.90
N LEU A 35 14.32 7.35 6.54
CA LEU A 35 15.28 8.34 6.10
C LEU A 35 16.39 7.63 5.33
N MET A 36 16.61 8.08 4.10
CA MET A 36 17.70 7.63 3.24
C MET A 36 18.96 8.47 3.50
N ALA A 37 20.13 7.91 3.26
CA ALA A 37 21.38 8.66 3.34
C ALA A 37 21.45 9.75 2.26
N GLU A 38 20.90 9.47 1.08
CA GLU A 38 20.88 10.34 -0.08
C GLU A 38 19.47 10.90 -0.34
N PRO A 39 19.35 12.03 -1.06
CA PRO A 39 18.06 12.52 -1.52
C PRO A 39 17.31 11.47 -2.35
N VAL A 40 16.02 11.34 -2.12
CA VAL A 40 15.16 10.39 -2.83
C VAL A 40 15.11 10.74 -4.31
N ARG A 41 15.27 9.73 -5.17
CA ARG A 41 15.09 9.82 -6.63
C ARG A 41 13.66 9.40 -6.97
N PRO A 42 12.74 10.34 -7.28
CA PRO A 42 11.31 10.02 -7.43
C PRO A 42 11.03 8.99 -8.52
N GLY A 43 11.75 9.05 -9.65
CA GLY A 43 11.60 8.08 -10.74
C GLY A 43 11.98 6.65 -10.32
N ALA A 44 13.07 6.49 -9.58
CA ALA A 44 13.49 5.19 -9.06
C ALA A 44 12.47 4.65 -8.03
N LEU A 45 11.93 5.52 -7.19
CA LEU A 45 10.91 5.12 -6.21
C LEU A 45 9.59 4.73 -6.89
N GLN A 46 9.13 5.49 -7.90
CA GLN A 46 7.94 5.12 -8.66
C GLN A 46 8.11 3.76 -9.39
N ASN A 47 9.29 3.51 -9.95
CA ASN A 47 9.61 2.21 -10.56
C ASN A 47 9.60 1.08 -9.52
N ALA A 48 10.17 1.32 -8.33
CA ALA A 48 10.15 0.35 -7.24
C ALA A 48 8.72 0.02 -6.80
N ILE A 49 7.84 1.02 -6.67
CA ILE A 49 6.41 0.81 -6.37
C ILE A 49 5.78 -0.12 -7.42
N GLY A 50 5.98 0.17 -8.72
CA GLY A 50 5.43 -0.64 -9.81
C GLY A 50 5.93 -2.10 -9.81
N ARG A 51 7.15 -2.35 -9.34
CA ARG A 51 7.73 -3.70 -9.23
C ARG A 51 7.28 -4.46 -7.98
N VAL A 52 7.04 -3.75 -6.89
CA VAL A 52 6.64 -4.36 -5.61
C VAL A 52 5.15 -4.67 -5.57
N MET A 53 4.30 -3.80 -6.09
CA MET A 53 2.83 -3.97 -6.03
C MET A 53 2.32 -5.34 -6.51
N PRO A 54 2.81 -5.93 -7.63
CA PRO A 54 2.37 -7.25 -8.07
C PRO A 54 2.67 -8.38 -7.08
N ARG A 55 3.70 -8.21 -6.24
CA ARG A 55 4.07 -9.19 -5.21
C ARG A 55 3.12 -9.18 -4.01
N PHE A 56 2.38 -8.09 -3.83
CA PHE A 56 1.47 -7.87 -2.71
C PHE A 56 0.05 -7.54 -3.22
N PRO A 57 -0.65 -8.50 -3.82
CA PRO A 57 -1.98 -8.27 -4.42
C PRO A 57 -3.03 -7.83 -3.39
N GLY A 58 -2.88 -8.20 -2.12
CA GLY A 58 -3.72 -7.73 -1.02
C GLY A 58 -3.67 -6.21 -0.82
N PHE A 59 -2.60 -5.53 -1.28
CA PHE A 59 -2.51 -4.06 -1.26
C PHE A 59 -3.07 -3.40 -2.53
N ALA A 60 -3.30 -4.18 -3.59
CA ALA A 60 -3.84 -3.69 -4.87
C ALA A 60 -5.37 -3.78 -4.93
N VAL A 61 -6.04 -3.37 -3.87
CA VAL A 61 -7.49 -3.47 -3.71
C VAL A 61 -8.12 -2.11 -3.41
N ARG A 62 -9.43 -2.02 -3.61
CA ARG A 62 -10.28 -0.89 -3.23
C ARG A 62 -11.48 -1.35 -2.42
N ILE A 63 -12.05 -0.45 -1.62
CA ILE A 63 -13.31 -0.70 -0.93
C ILE A 63 -14.49 -0.45 -1.85
N ARG A 64 -15.43 -1.37 -1.83
CA ARG A 64 -16.75 -1.21 -2.45
C ARG A 64 -17.85 -1.39 -1.42
N ARG A 65 -18.92 -0.64 -1.62
CA ARG A 65 -20.14 -0.75 -0.83
C ARG A 65 -21.12 -1.67 -1.54
N GLY A 66 -21.43 -2.81 -0.92
CA GLY A 66 -22.57 -3.64 -1.29
C GLY A 66 -23.88 -3.11 -0.70
N LEU A 67 -24.96 -3.86 -0.87
CA LEU A 67 -26.29 -3.48 -0.32
C LEU A 67 -26.27 -3.39 1.22
N PHE A 68 -25.54 -4.28 1.89
CA PHE A 68 -25.55 -4.40 3.36
C PHE A 68 -24.15 -4.45 3.99
N TRP A 69 -23.06 -4.50 3.18
CA TRP A 69 -21.70 -4.63 3.68
C TRP A 69 -20.67 -3.98 2.76
N TYR A 70 -19.48 -3.71 3.30
CA TYR A 70 -18.31 -3.32 2.53
C TYR A 70 -17.46 -4.56 2.20
N TYR A 71 -16.81 -4.55 1.04
CA TYR A 71 -15.90 -5.60 0.61
C TYR A 71 -14.71 -5.00 -0.15
N LEU A 72 -13.62 -5.76 -0.20
CA LEU A 72 -12.44 -5.43 -0.99
C LEU A 72 -12.50 -6.15 -2.34
N GLU A 73 -12.20 -5.44 -3.39
CA GLU A 73 -12.02 -6.01 -4.74
C GLU A 73 -10.72 -5.49 -5.35
N PRO A 74 -10.11 -6.19 -6.31
CA PRO A 74 -8.95 -5.69 -7.05
C PRO A 74 -9.22 -4.29 -7.61
N ASN A 75 -8.25 -3.39 -7.45
CA ASN A 75 -8.38 -2.03 -7.95
C ASN A 75 -7.87 -1.93 -9.39
N PRO A 76 -8.73 -1.76 -10.40
CA PRO A 76 -8.32 -1.63 -11.80
C PRO A 76 -7.83 -0.22 -12.16
N ALA A 77 -7.93 0.73 -11.23
CA ALA A 77 -7.52 2.10 -11.50
C ALA A 77 -5.99 2.22 -11.63
N PRO A 78 -5.50 3.16 -12.45
CA PRO A 78 -4.07 3.40 -12.56
C PRO A 78 -3.49 3.89 -11.23
N GLY A 79 -2.23 3.52 -10.95
CA GLY A 79 -1.53 3.85 -9.73
C GLY A 79 -1.13 2.59 -8.93
N PRO A 80 -0.83 2.75 -7.63
CA PRO A 80 -0.75 4.02 -6.89
C PRO A 80 0.43 4.88 -7.35
N PHE A 81 0.25 6.20 -7.28
CA PHE A 81 1.28 7.14 -7.71
C PHE A 81 2.02 7.75 -6.51
N LEU A 82 3.33 7.94 -6.70
CA LEU A 82 4.17 8.66 -5.76
C LEU A 82 3.80 10.15 -5.77
N LYS A 83 3.68 10.73 -4.59
CA LYS A 83 3.35 12.15 -4.38
C LYS A 83 4.45 12.84 -3.56
N ALA A 84 4.60 14.16 -3.75
CA ALA A 84 5.34 14.96 -2.78
C ALA A 84 4.64 14.89 -1.42
N ASP A 85 5.42 14.89 -0.34
CA ASP A 85 4.87 14.78 1.02
C ASP A 85 4.05 16.03 1.38
N VAL A 86 3.06 15.83 2.22
CA VAL A 86 2.11 16.87 2.64
C VAL A 86 2.45 17.37 4.04
N ALA A 87 2.01 18.61 4.34
CA ALA A 87 2.21 19.21 5.65
C ALA A 87 1.40 18.53 6.75
N ASP A 88 0.25 17.98 6.39
CA ASP A 88 -0.69 17.31 7.30
C ASP A 88 -0.86 15.84 6.87
N PRO A 89 -0.04 14.92 7.42
CA PRO A 89 -0.08 13.51 7.06
C PRO A 89 -1.30 12.78 7.66
N CYS A 90 -1.52 11.56 7.18
CA CYS A 90 -2.58 10.66 7.65
C CYS A 90 -4.00 11.22 7.48
N GLN A 91 -4.22 12.06 6.48
CA GLN A 91 -5.56 12.54 6.14
C GLN A 91 -6.48 11.39 5.74
N PRO A 92 -7.79 11.47 6.07
CA PRO A 92 -8.76 10.46 5.68
C PRO A 92 -8.67 10.07 4.21
N VAL A 93 -8.97 8.80 3.88
CA VAL A 93 -9.00 8.34 2.48
C VAL A 93 -10.19 8.99 1.78
N ARG A 94 -9.89 9.76 0.75
CA ARG A 94 -10.90 10.30 -0.16
C ARG A 94 -11.00 9.37 -1.37
N PHE A 95 -11.85 8.34 -1.26
CA PHE A 95 -11.94 7.24 -2.23
C PHE A 95 -12.09 7.67 -3.69
N ARG A 96 -12.68 8.85 -3.95
CA ARG A 96 -12.81 9.39 -5.31
C ARG A 96 -11.54 10.07 -5.81
N GLU A 97 -10.82 10.76 -4.93
CA GLU A 97 -9.62 11.54 -5.28
C GLU A 97 -8.38 10.66 -5.43
N ASP A 98 -8.29 9.57 -4.64
CA ASP A 98 -7.17 8.64 -4.67
C ASP A 98 -7.37 7.44 -5.60
N ASN A 99 -8.31 7.50 -6.56
CA ASN A 99 -8.68 6.38 -7.43
C ASN A 99 -9.04 5.10 -6.66
N GLY A 100 -9.50 5.24 -5.42
CA GLY A 100 -9.85 4.13 -4.55
C GLY A 100 -8.66 3.43 -3.89
N TRP A 101 -7.44 3.90 -4.08
CA TRP A 101 -6.26 3.34 -3.44
C TRP A 101 -6.29 3.55 -1.92
N LEU A 102 -6.04 2.48 -1.18
CA LEU A 102 -6.00 2.45 0.29
C LEU A 102 -4.58 2.58 0.83
N ILE A 103 -3.63 2.77 -0.05
CA ILE A 103 -2.20 2.93 0.21
C ILE A 103 -1.71 4.16 -0.54
N ARG A 104 -0.86 4.95 0.09
CA ARG A 104 -0.31 6.18 -0.47
C ARG A 104 1.19 6.23 -0.26
N PHE A 105 1.91 6.75 -1.25
CA PHE A 105 3.37 6.87 -1.24
C PHE A 105 3.76 8.33 -1.33
N TYR A 106 4.67 8.73 -0.45
CA TYR A 106 5.17 10.10 -0.38
C TYR A 106 6.69 10.14 -0.29
N TYR A 107 7.26 11.24 -0.77
CA TYR A 107 8.67 11.55 -0.57
C TYR A 107 8.86 13.01 -0.24
N TYR A 108 9.89 13.29 0.54
CA TYR A 108 10.35 14.65 0.81
C TYR A 108 11.84 14.63 1.14
N ARG A 109 12.65 15.32 0.31
CA ARG A 109 14.11 15.30 0.44
C ARG A 109 14.65 13.86 0.48
N ASN A 110 15.17 13.42 1.62
CA ASN A 110 15.68 12.06 1.84
C ASN A 110 14.70 11.14 2.58
N ARG A 111 13.45 11.53 2.75
CA ARG A 111 12.42 10.72 3.43
C ARG A 111 11.49 10.06 2.43
N ILE A 112 11.29 8.77 2.60
CA ILE A 112 10.24 7.98 1.94
C ILE A 112 9.18 7.65 2.99
N SER A 113 7.91 7.86 2.65
CA SER A 113 6.80 7.57 3.56
C SER A 113 5.72 6.75 2.88
N LEU A 114 5.14 5.85 3.66
CA LEU A 114 4.03 4.98 3.30
C LEU A 114 2.88 5.24 4.25
N GLU A 115 1.71 5.57 3.73
CA GLU A 115 0.46 5.60 4.48
C GLU A 115 -0.43 4.44 4.07
N VAL A 116 -1.01 3.78 5.06
CA VAL A 116 -1.86 2.60 4.87
C VAL A 116 -3.16 2.79 5.64
N PHE A 117 -4.28 2.57 4.96
CA PHE A 117 -5.58 2.50 5.61
C PHE A 117 -5.67 1.20 6.41
N HIS A 118 -6.02 1.29 7.68
CA HIS A 118 -5.92 0.19 8.65
C HIS A 118 -6.81 -1.03 8.31
N ALA A 119 -7.85 -0.82 7.52
CA ALA A 119 -8.67 -1.93 7.02
C ALA A 119 -7.95 -2.79 5.95
N LEU A 120 -6.84 -2.30 5.37
CA LEU A 120 -6.08 -2.99 4.34
C LEU A 120 -5.12 -4.01 4.94
N SER A 121 -4.39 -3.61 5.98
CA SER A 121 -3.36 -4.43 6.62
C SER A 121 -3.12 -3.97 8.05
N ASP A 122 -2.63 -4.86 8.88
CA ASP A 122 -2.02 -4.50 10.15
C ASP A 122 -0.60 -3.91 9.98
N GLY A 123 -0.02 -3.45 11.07
CA GLY A 123 1.32 -2.86 11.05
C GLY A 123 2.42 -3.85 10.63
N ALA A 124 2.26 -5.15 10.92
CA ALA A 124 3.26 -6.16 10.59
C ALA A 124 3.29 -6.43 9.09
N GLY A 125 2.15 -6.66 8.45
CA GLY A 125 2.05 -6.85 7.00
C GLY A 125 2.53 -5.64 6.21
N ALA A 126 2.10 -4.44 6.63
CA ALA A 126 2.55 -3.20 5.99
C ALA A 126 4.06 -2.93 6.19
N MET A 127 4.65 -3.37 7.30
CA MET A 127 6.10 -3.26 7.50
C MET A 127 6.88 -4.18 6.55
N VAL A 128 6.40 -5.39 6.29
CA VAL A 128 7.02 -6.29 5.29
C VAL A 128 6.95 -5.64 3.91
N PHE A 129 5.79 -5.11 3.53
CA PHE A 129 5.64 -4.35 2.28
C PHE A 129 6.63 -3.17 2.20
N PHE A 130 6.68 -2.34 3.26
CA PHE A 130 7.53 -1.14 3.27
C PHE A 130 9.02 -1.47 3.18
N ARG A 131 9.48 -2.49 3.93
CA ARG A 131 10.88 -2.96 3.84
C ARG A 131 11.21 -3.49 2.45
N THR A 132 10.29 -4.20 1.81
CA THR A 132 10.45 -4.70 0.44
C THR A 132 10.54 -3.55 -0.56
N LEU A 133 9.70 -2.51 -0.39
CA LEU A 133 9.75 -1.29 -1.21
C LEU A 133 11.10 -0.56 -1.06
N LEU A 134 11.57 -0.38 0.17
CA LEU A 134 12.86 0.26 0.42
C LEU A 134 14.03 -0.52 -0.19
N ALA A 135 14.02 -1.85 -0.05
CA ALA A 135 15.03 -2.72 -0.67
C ALA A 135 15.01 -2.60 -2.20
N GLU A 136 13.82 -2.62 -2.82
CA GLU A 136 13.72 -2.47 -4.27
C GLU A 136 14.11 -1.06 -4.72
N TYR A 137 13.74 -0.02 -3.99
CA TYR A 137 14.22 1.35 -4.25
C TYR A 137 15.74 1.44 -4.23
N LEU A 138 16.39 0.85 -3.23
CA LEU A 138 17.86 0.84 -3.13
C LEU A 138 18.49 0.06 -4.30
N ARG A 139 17.89 -1.05 -4.74
CA ARG A 139 18.32 -1.77 -5.96
C ARG A 139 18.21 -0.87 -7.21
N GLN A 140 17.13 -0.11 -7.33
CA GLN A 140 16.94 0.85 -8.44
C GLN A 140 17.97 1.99 -8.41
N THR A 141 18.58 2.28 -7.26
CA THR A 141 19.67 3.26 -7.13
C THR A 141 21.06 2.66 -7.31
N GLY A 142 21.15 1.34 -7.57
CA GLY A 142 22.43 0.65 -7.86
C GLY A 142 23.04 -0.13 -6.70
N MET A 143 22.32 -0.25 -5.57
CA MET A 143 22.77 -1.05 -4.44
C MET A 143 22.41 -2.53 -4.61
N GLU A 144 23.28 -3.43 -4.18
CA GLU A 144 22.99 -4.85 -4.11
C GLU A 144 22.32 -5.20 -2.78
N ILE A 145 21.02 -5.45 -2.82
CA ILE A 145 20.23 -5.88 -1.65
C ILE A 145 19.67 -7.27 -1.92
N PRO A 146 20.16 -8.33 -1.26
CA PRO A 146 19.64 -9.68 -1.45
C PRO A 146 18.22 -9.82 -0.91
N ALA A 147 17.46 -10.77 -1.46
CA ALA A 147 16.22 -11.24 -0.83
C ALA A 147 16.56 -12.02 0.45
N GLY A 148 15.61 -12.11 1.37
CA GLY A 148 15.81 -12.75 2.67
C GLY A 148 15.66 -11.77 3.84
N ASN A 149 15.78 -12.26 5.07
CA ASN A 149 15.63 -11.44 6.29
C ASN A 149 14.34 -10.61 6.34
N GLY A 150 13.22 -11.20 5.89
CA GLY A 150 11.91 -10.54 5.83
C GLY A 150 11.72 -9.64 4.61
N ILE A 151 12.56 -9.76 3.58
CA ILE A 151 12.40 -9.13 2.27
C ILE A 151 12.09 -10.24 1.27
N PRO A 152 10.83 -10.37 0.80
CA PRO A 152 10.45 -11.36 -0.21
C PRO A 152 11.20 -11.19 -1.52
N ASP A 153 11.44 -12.30 -2.22
CA ASP A 153 11.90 -12.25 -3.60
C ASP A 153 10.73 -11.83 -4.50
N LEU A 154 10.92 -10.75 -5.25
CA LEU A 154 9.89 -10.23 -6.17
C LEU A 154 9.65 -11.15 -7.38
N LYS A 155 10.53 -12.13 -7.63
CA LYS A 155 10.37 -13.12 -8.70
C LYS A 155 9.48 -14.29 -8.27
N GLU A 156 9.33 -14.52 -6.97
CA GLU A 156 8.45 -15.55 -6.44
C GLU A 156 7.00 -15.09 -6.44
N PRO A 157 6.04 -15.98 -6.74
CA PRO A 157 4.63 -15.65 -6.61
C PRO A 157 4.26 -15.35 -5.14
N PRO A 158 3.21 -14.57 -4.88
CA PRO A 158 2.72 -14.34 -3.53
C PRO A 158 2.38 -15.68 -2.85
N ARG A 159 2.77 -15.84 -1.60
CA ARG A 159 2.37 -16.99 -0.78
C ARG A 159 0.92 -16.81 -0.34
N GLN A 160 0.24 -17.93 -0.06
CA GLN A 160 -1.17 -17.89 0.34
C GLN A 160 -1.41 -17.09 1.64
N GLU A 161 -0.40 -17.00 2.50
CA GLU A 161 -0.40 -16.23 3.76
C GLU A 161 -0.20 -14.71 3.54
N GLU A 162 0.15 -14.29 2.32
CA GLU A 162 0.43 -12.90 1.93
C GLU A 162 -0.71 -12.29 1.07
N LEU A 163 -1.79 -13.08 0.85
CA LEU A 163 -2.96 -12.71 0.05
C LEU A 163 -4.07 -12.06 0.95
#